data_8d33876a485483a1e5b5f64a55094ed8
#
_entry.id   8d33876a485483a1e5b5f64a55094ed8
#
_cell.length_a   1.000
_cell.length_b   1.000
_cell.length_c   1.000
_cell.angle_alpha   90.00
_cell.angle_beta   90.00
_cell.angle_gamma   90.00
#
_symmetry.space_group_name_H-M   'P 1'
#
loop_
_entity.id
_entity.type
_entity.pdbx_description
1 polymer ?
#
loop_
_entity_poly.entity_id
_entity_poly.type
_entity_poly.pdbx_seq_one_letter_code
_entity_poly.pdbx_strand_id
1 'polypeptide(L)'
;MSRCCRFPRCFLLFLPILLFASAAKAEVDKTAHNLAVRVKANSGDGQSVSSCVFCHTPHNANPSRALWNRALTPNSYKLYESPTLEAVMDQPTGSSRLCLSCHDGTIALEDLRVKPKAIRFPMGPLAGKRSLSADLSDDHPISFLYNSVLAQRKGELADPAMLSPNIAMDRTGQLQCTSCHDPHEDRNPNFLVTDNKFSQLCVSCHRIEDWSSSVHATSTARWNGSGPSPWADNDWKTVAENGCGNCHRVHSAGRPQWLLRFGEEEKNCLDCHSGAGSAKDVAREFKKFSSHPIEQTEWVHKPKEEPRLTERHVTCSDCHNPHTVQGASNNGDSLPGALYGAQGINASGANNARVNFEYEVCFGCHGVTERSRAAVIRKDPITNALLEFNPGNLSYHPVAAPGKNPNVRGLEAEYTTSSRILCSDCHSSDNSASKGPHGSRYDPILERRYEQQDRSPESQQAYSLCYKCHNRTSVLKDEYGFPHQTHVVKSQTSCAVCHDAHGSRNFTHLINFMVAGTGGNSVVTPSSSGRLEFLDLGDSAGECYLTCHGSDHNPKQYPPPP
;
A
#
# COMPACT_ATOMS: atom_id res chain seq x y z
N MET A 1 -80.30 -13.13 47.19
CA MET A 1 -80.49 -11.81 46.59
C MET A 1 -79.57 -11.72 45.40
N SER A 2 -80.19 -11.71 44.25
CA SER A 2 -79.62 -11.76 42.91
C SER A 2 -79.06 -10.40 42.48
N ARG A 3 -77.85 -10.34 41.87
CA ARG A 3 -77.43 -9.25 40.96
C ARG A 3 -76.72 -9.80 39.73
N CYS A 4 -77.40 -9.72 38.62
CA CYS A 4 -76.89 -9.86 37.26
C CYS A 4 -75.79 -8.88 36.94
N CYS A 5 -74.70 -9.32 36.39
CA CYS A 5 -73.77 -8.50 35.65
C CYS A 5 -73.84 -8.83 34.15
N ARG A 6 -74.24 -7.82 33.37
CA ARG A 6 -74.29 -7.84 31.90
C ARG A 6 -72.90 -7.64 31.35
N PHE A 7 -72.42 -8.54 30.47
CA PHE A 7 -71.24 -8.33 29.62
C PHE A 7 -71.60 -7.55 28.35
N PRO A 8 -70.85 -6.54 27.94
CA PRO A 8 -71.00 -5.94 26.62
C PRO A 8 -70.33 -6.81 25.56
N ARG A 9 -71.02 -7.08 24.47
CA ARG A 9 -70.48 -7.70 23.24
C ARG A 9 -69.55 -6.74 22.54
N CYS A 10 -68.20 -7.01 22.56
CA CYS A 10 -67.28 -6.40 21.66
C CYS A 10 -67.44 -7.00 20.25
N PHE A 11 -67.91 -6.17 19.33
CA PHE A 11 -67.85 -6.43 17.90
C PHE A 11 -66.37 -6.25 17.43
N LEU A 12 -65.67 -7.34 17.15
CA LEU A 12 -64.42 -7.33 16.45
C LEU A 12 -64.70 -7.07 14.97
N LEU A 13 -64.45 -5.83 14.53
CA LEU A 13 -64.33 -5.47 13.12
C LEU A 13 -63.03 -6.09 12.55
N PHE A 14 -63.15 -7.19 11.83
CA PHE A 14 -62.14 -7.70 10.97
C PHE A 14 -62.01 -6.76 9.77
N LEU A 15 -61.01 -5.87 9.82
CA LEU A 15 -60.58 -5.10 8.65
C LEU A 15 -59.68 -6.04 7.81
N PRO A 16 -60.03 -6.38 6.56
CA PRO A 16 -59.12 -7.14 5.71
C PRO A 16 -57.96 -6.22 5.35
N ILE A 17 -56.75 -6.50 5.87
CA ILE A 17 -55.51 -5.93 5.39
C ILE A 17 -55.28 -6.49 3.99
N LEU A 18 -55.70 -5.73 2.98
CA LEU A 18 -55.29 -5.93 1.61
C LEU A 18 -53.78 -5.64 1.53
N LEU A 19 -52.97 -6.69 1.64
CA LEU A 19 -51.56 -6.66 1.22
C LEU A 19 -51.52 -6.36 -0.28
N PHE A 20 -51.38 -5.09 -0.63
CA PHE A 20 -50.92 -4.72 -1.96
C PHE A 20 -49.46 -5.24 -2.09
N ALA A 21 -49.32 -6.46 -2.59
CA ALA A 21 -48.09 -6.89 -3.19
C ALA A 21 -47.85 -5.95 -4.39
N SER A 22 -47.06 -4.92 -4.20
CA SER A 22 -46.49 -4.15 -5.31
C SER A 22 -45.71 -5.13 -6.14
N ALA A 23 -46.26 -5.62 -7.25
CA ALA A 23 -45.51 -6.35 -8.24
C ALA A 23 -44.42 -5.40 -8.71
N ALA A 24 -43.18 -5.65 -8.30
CA ALA A 24 -42.01 -4.95 -8.83
C ALA A 24 -42.03 -5.21 -10.34
N LYS A 25 -42.39 -4.21 -11.13
CA LYS A 25 -42.30 -4.29 -12.58
C LYS A 25 -40.83 -4.29 -12.90
N ALA A 26 -40.32 -5.41 -13.46
CA ALA A 26 -38.99 -5.46 -14.04
C ALA A 26 -38.88 -4.33 -15.09
N GLU A 27 -37.96 -3.38 -14.87
CA GLU A 27 -37.81 -2.22 -15.76
C GLU A 27 -36.81 -2.48 -16.93
N VAL A 28 -36.60 -3.75 -17.30
CA VAL A 28 -35.66 -4.18 -18.35
C VAL A 28 -35.80 -3.34 -19.63
N ASP A 29 -37.01 -2.92 -19.97
CA ASP A 29 -37.28 -2.11 -21.16
C ASP A 29 -36.59 -0.73 -21.17
N LYS A 30 -36.16 -0.25 -20.01
CA LYS A 30 -35.42 1.00 -19.85
C LYS A 30 -33.90 0.82 -19.71
N THR A 31 -33.41 -0.39 -19.76
CA THR A 31 -32.02 -0.76 -19.46
C THR A 31 -31.23 -1.15 -20.72
N ALA A 32 -29.92 -1.37 -20.54
CA ALA A 32 -29.04 -1.88 -21.60
C ALA A 32 -29.41 -3.32 -22.04
N HIS A 33 -30.16 -4.08 -21.24
CA HIS A 33 -30.67 -5.39 -21.61
C HIS A 33 -31.90 -5.33 -22.52
N ASN A 34 -32.45 -4.16 -22.83
CA ASN A 34 -33.51 -3.99 -23.82
C ASN A 34 -32.96 -4.15 -25.25
N LEU A 35 -32.63 -5.36 -25.63
CA LEU A 35 -32.20 -5.69 -27.00
C LEU A 35 -33.34 -5.57 -28.02
N ALA A 36 -34.59 -5.48 -27.59
CA ALA A 36 -35.76 -5.28 -28.45
C ALA A 36 -35.66 -3.96 -29.24
N VAL A 37 -35.00 -2.93 -28.68
CA VAL A 37 -34.73 -1.66 -29.39
C VAL A 37 -33.95 -1.90 -30.70
N ARG A 38 -32.96 -2.79 -30.67
CA ARG A 38 -32.19 -3.14 -31.86
C ARG A 38 -33.04 -3.87 -32.90
N VAL A 39 -33.96 -4.74 -32.45
CA VAL A 39 -34.89 -5.43 -33.34
C VAL A 39 -35.80 -4.41 -34.04
N LYS A 40 -36.41 -3.51 -33.26
CA LYS A 40 -37.30 -2.47 -33.79
C LYS A 40 -36.59 -1.55 -34.79
N ALA A 41 -35.36 -1.16 -34.50
CA ALA A 41 -34.57 -0.29 -35.40
C ALA A 41 -34.20 -0.94 -36.73
N ASN A 42 -34.07 -2.27 -36.75
CA ASN A 42 -33.63 -3.03 -37.96
C ASN A 42 -34.75 -3.82 -38.63
N SER A 43 -35.95 -3.88 -38.04
CA SER A 43 -37.13 -4.47 -38.69
C SER A 43 -37.76 -3.41 -39.62
N GLY A 44 -37.60 -3.53 -40.92
CA GLY A 44 -38.14 -2.54 -41.86
C GLY A 44 -39.67 -2.36 -41.83
N ASP A 45 -40.38 -3.20 -41.09
CA ASP A 45 -41.81 -3.20 -40.87
C ASP A 45 -42.25 -2.71 -39.49
N GLY A 46 -41.30 -2.20 -38.66
CA GLY A 46 -41.57 -1.68 -37.32
C GLY A 46 -41.97 -2.75 -36.27
N GLN A 47 -41.79 -4.03 -36.57
CA GLN A 47 -42.10 -5.10 -35.63
C GLN A 47 -41.23 -5.00 -34.38
N SER A 48 -41.82 -5.24 -33.23
CA SER A 48 -41.12 -5.25 -31.91
C SER A 48 -41.27 -6.64 -31.27
N VAL A 49 -40.34 -6.95 -30.42
CA VAL A 49 -40.36 -8.15 -29.58
C VAL A 49 -40.27 -7.72 -28.12
N SER A 50 -40.71 -8.57 -27.19
CA SER A 50 -40.46 -8.32 -25.75
C SER A 50 -38.98 -8.42 -25.44
N SER A 51 -38.44 -7.52 -24.64
CA SER A 51 -37.06 -7.59 -24.12
C SER A 51 -36.77 -8.89 -23.36
N CYS A 52 -37.81 -9.46 -22.72
CA CYS A 52 -37.70 -10.69 -21.93
C CYS A 52 -37.26 -11.92 -22.76
N VAL A 53 -37.57 -11.93 -24.09
CA VAL A 53 -37.35 -13.09 -24.94
C VAL A 53 -35.87 -13.43 -25.16
N PHE A 54 -34.99 -12.46 -24.98
CA PHE A 54 -33.53 -12.66 -25.10
C PHE A 54 -32.97 -13.53 -23.98
N CYS A 55 -33.68 -13.62 -22.87
CA CYS A 55 -33.30 -14.41 -21.69
C CYS A 55 -34.28 -15.53 -21.39
N HIS A 56 -35.60 -15.33 -21.62
CA HIS A 56 -36.65 -16.22 -21.16
C HIS A 56 -37.60 -16.67 -22.29
N THR A 57 -38.07 -17.89 -22.16
CA THR A 57 -39.16 -18.43 -22.99
C THR A 57 -40.08 -19.33 -22.16
N PRO A 58 -41.43 -19.23 -22.31
CA PRO A 58 -42.36 -20.08 -21.55
C PRO A 58 -42.34 -21.53 -22.01
N HIS A 59 -41.91 -21.79 -23.25
CA HIS A 59 -41.91 -23.14 -23.85
C HIS A 59 -40.54 -23.42 -24.47
N ASN A 60 -40.14 -24.68 -24.51
CA ASN A 60 -38.88 -25.12 -25.12
C ASN A 60 -37.62 -24.51 -24.53
N ALA A 61 -37.68 -24.06 -23.25
CA ALA A 61 -36.58 -23.51 -22.53
C ALA A 61 -35.41 -24.49 -22.34
N ASN A 62 -34.25 -23.99 -22.02
CA ASN A 62 -33.09 -24.81 -21.65
C ASN A 62 -33.44 -25.62 -20.38
N PRO A 63 -33.31 -26.94 -20.36
CA PRO A 63 -33.66 -27.78 -19.22
C PRO A 63 -32.75 -27.52 -17.99
N SER A 64 -31.57 -26.96 -18.19
CA SER A 64 -30.63 -26.68 -17.09
C SER A 64 -31.10 -25.58 -16.15
N ARG A 65 -32.03 -24.69 -16.60
CA ARG A 65 -32.56 -23.59 -15.79
C ARG A 65 -33.97 -23.21 -16.27
N ALA A 66 -34.80 -22.86 -15.30
CA ALA A 66 -36.18 -22.47 -15.55
C ALA A 66 -36.29 -21.32 -16.56
N LEU A 67 -37.02 -21.60 -17.66
CA LEU A 67 -37.37 -20.65 -18.72
C LEU A 67 -36.19 -20.02 -19.49
N TRP A 68 -34.95 -20.53 -19.38
CA TRP A 68 -33.82 -19.94 -20.10
C TRP A 68 -33.89 -20.18 -21.62
N ASN A 69 -33.85 -19.11 -22.41
CA ASN A 69 -34.07 -19.13 -23.84
C ASN A 69 -32.77 -19.26 -24.68
N ARG A 70 -31.65 -19.62 -24.08
CA ARG A 70 -30.37 -19.72 -24.78
C ARG A 70 -29.69 -21.06 -24.54
N ALA A 71 -28.79 -21.44 -25.47
CA ALA A 71 -27.81 -22.46 -25.20
C ALA A 71 -26.82 -21.95 -24.12
N LEU A 72 -26.23 -22.85 -23.36
CA LEU A 72 -25.09 -22.55 -22.54
C LEU A 72 -23.82 -22.70 -23.38
N THR A 73 -22.86 -21.83 -23.15
CA THR A 73 -21.56 -21.94 -23.85
C THR A 73 -20.86 -23.26 -23.47
N PRO A 74 -20.22 -23.94 -24.41
CA PRO A 74 -19.40 -25.12 -24.13
C PRO A 74 -18.02 -24.78 -23.53
N ASN A 75 -17.68 -23.50 -23.40
CA ASN A 75 -16.36 -23.05 -22.97
C ASN A 75 -16.00 -23.56 -21.57
N SER A 76 -14.72 -23.92 -21.42
CA SER A 76 -14.03 -23.95 -20.15
C SER A 76 -13.37 -22.60 -19.93
N TYR A 77 -13.47 -22.10 -18.72
CA TYR A 77 -12.97 -20.78 -18.36
C TYR A 77 -11.65 -20.90 -17.62
N LYS A 78 -10.72 -20.00 -17.91
CA LYS A 78 -9.55 -19.78 -17.06
C LYS A 78 -10.01 -18.98 -15.83
N LEU A 79 -9.75 -19.51 -14.65
CA LEU A 79 -10.29 -18.96 -13.42
C LEU A 79 -9.30 -18.03 -12.74
N TYR A 80 -9.81 -17.17 -11.86
CA TYR A 80 -8.98 -16.31 -11.01
C TYR A 80 -8.10 -17.13 -10.07
N GLU A 81 -6.83 -16.73 -9.96
CA GLU A 81 -5.86 -17.28 -9.02
C GLU A 81 -5.09 -16.15 -8.32
N SER A 82 -4.88 -16.30 -7.03
CA SER A 82 -4.11 -15.35 -6.22
C SER A 82 -3.51 -16.07 -4.99
N PRO A 83 -2.34 -15.67 -4.52
CA PRO A 83 -1.74 -16.21 -3.29
C PRO A 83 -2.60 -16.04 -2.04
N THR A 84 -3.53 -15.08 -2.06
CA THR A 84 -4.44 -14.78 -0.95
C THR A 84 -5.84 -15.32 -1.14
N LEU A 85 -6.10 -16.06 -2.23
CA LEU A 85 -7.40 -16.69 -2.48
C LEU A 85 -7.57 -17.92 -1.59
N GLU A 86 -8.59 -17.89 -0.73
CA GLU A 86 -8.95 -19.01 0.16
C GLU A 86 -10.15 -19.82 -0.34
N ALA A 87 -10.88 -19.27 -1.33
CA ALA A 87 -12.00 -19.97 -1.93
C ALA A 87 -11.53 -21.12 -2.84
N VAL A 88 -12.26 -22.24 -2.81
CA VAL A 88 -12.06 -23.32 -3.78
C VAL A 88 -12.84 -22.97 -5.04
N MET A 89 -12.12 -22.80 -6.13
CA MET A 89 -12.67 -22.39 -7.42
C MET A 89 -13.01 -23.60 -8.29
N ASP A 90 -14.16 -23.51 -8.97
CA ASP A 90 -14.58 -24.46 -10.00
C ASP A 90 -15.20 -23.68 -11.17
N GLN A 91 -15.49 -24.39 -12.28
CA GLN A 91 -16.10 -23.79 -13.47
C GLN A 91 -17.42 -23.10 -13.15
N PRO A 92 -17.75 -21.96 -13.80
CA PRO A 92 -18.95 -21.20 -13.53
C PRO A 92 -20.23 -22.05 -13.60
N THR A 93 -21.06 -21.89 -12.59
CA THR A 93 -22.34 -22.58 -12.40
C THR A 93 -23.49 -21.57 -12.25
N GLY A 94 -24.64 -22.01 -11.85
CA GLY A 94 -25.73 -21.16 -11.41
C GLY A 94 -26.12 -20.07 -12.41
N SER A 95 -26.44 -18.89 -11.90
CA SER A 95 -26.78 -17.72 -12.72
C SER A 95 -25.58 -17.19 -13.50
N SER A 96 -24.37 -17.36 -12.99
CA SER A 96 -23.15 -16.94 -13.70
C SER A 96 -23.04 -17.61 -15.06
N ARG A 97 -23.32 -18.92 -15.14
CA ARG A 97 -23.32 -19.65 -16.42
C ARG A 97 -24.36 -19.12 -17.42
N LEU A 98 -25.51 -18.61 -16.91
CA LEU A 98 -26.52 -17.98 -17.75
C LEU A 98 -26.02 -16.65 -18.31
N CYS A 99 -25.44 -15.81 -17.47
CA CYS A 99 -24.88 -14.51 -17.87
C CYS A 99 -23.76 -14.69 -18.91
N LEU A 100 -22.86 -15.63 -18.70
CA LEU A 100 -21.76 -15.95 -19.61
C LEU A 100 -22.25 -16.45 -20.96
N SER A 101 -23.47 -16.97 -21.12
CA SER A 101 -24.02 -17.31 -22.44
C SER A 101 -24.15 -16.11 -23.41
N CYS A 102 -23.98 -14.87 -22.88
CA CYS A 102 -23.85 -13.67 -23.66
C CYS A 102 -22.50 -12.97 -23.37
N HIS A 103 -22.15 -12.87 -22.09
CA HIS A 103 -21.04 -12.05 -21.62
C HIS A 103 -19.66 -12.69 -21.80
N ASP A 104 -19.55 -13.95 -22.25
CA ASP A 104 -18.28 -14.53 -22.70
C ASP A 104 -17.95 -14.18 -24.17
N GLY A 105 -18.88 -13.54 -24.89
CA GLY A 105 -18.67 -13.09 -26.27
C GLY A 105 -18.61 -14.22 -27.30
N THR A 106 -19.08 -15.44 -26.99
CA THR A 106 -18.98 -16.58 -27.89
C THR A 106 -20.27 -16.88 -28.66
N ILE A 107 -21.44 -16.63 -28.05
CA ILE A 107 -22.73 -16.90 -28.64
C ILE A 107 -23.38 -15.59 -29.13
N ALA A 108 -23.85 -15.60 -30.39
CA ALA A 108 -24.54 -14.44 -30.96
C ALA A 108 -25.80 -14.06 -30.16
N LEU A 109 -26.09 -12.79 -30.03
CA LEU A 109 -27.22 -12.29 -29.22
C LEU A 109 -28.58 -12.74 -29.78
N GLU A 110 -28.68 -12.94 -31.09
CA GLU A 110 -29.87 -13.44 -31.76
C GLU A 110 -30.02 -14.98 -31.74
N ASP A 111 -29.02 -15.70 -31.19
CA ASP A 111 -29.06 -17.16 -31.13
C ASP A 111 -29.87 -17.64 -29.92
N LEU A 112 -31.18 -17.72 -30.13
CA LEU A 112 -32.19 -18.07 -29.14
C LEU A 112 -32.78 -19.45 -29.47
N ARG A 113 -33.10 -20.24 -28.43
CA ARG A 113 -33.78 -21.53 -28.57
C ARG A 113 -35.17 -21.37 -29.18
N VAL A 114 -35.88 -20.35 -28.76
CA VAL A 114 -37.16 -19.91 -29.34
C VAL A 114 -36.95 -18.51 -29.89
N LYS A 115 -36.68 -18.43 -31.18
CA LYS A 115 -36.37 -17.18 -31.88
C LYS A 115 -37.64 -16.56 -32.47
N PRO A 116 -38.02 -15.34 -32.06
CA PRO A 116 -39.12 -14.61 -32.68
C PRO A 116 -38.86 -14.33 -34.15
N LYS A 117 -39.90 -14.45 -35.01
CA LYS A 117 -39.81 -14.18 -36.44
C LYS A 117 -39.32 -12.78 -36.80
N ALA A 118 -39.51 -11.82 -35.93
CA ALA A 118 -39.06 -10.46 -36.12
C ALA A 118 -37.52 -10.27 -36.02
N ILE A 119 -36.81 -11.23 -35.40
CA ILE A 119 -35.33 -11.20 -35.34
C ILE A 119 -34.77 -11.83 -36.60
N ARG A 120 -34.62 -11.05 -37.68
CA ARG A 120 -34.21 -11.53 -39.03
C ARG A 120 -32.78 -11.14 -39.43
N PHE A 121 -32.11 -10.34 -38.60
CA PHE A 121 -30.76 -9.82 -38.85
C PHE A 121 -29.77 -10.34 -37.82
N PRO A 122 -28.48 -10.46 -38.15
CA PRO A 122 -27.45 -10.85 -37.22
C PRO A 122 -27.16 -9.72 -36.25
N MET A 123 -27.11 -10.02 -34.93
CA MET A 123 -26.69 -9.10 -33.87
C MET A 123 -25.24 -9.37 -33.44
N GLY A 124 -24.76 -10.56 -33.73
CA GLY A 124 -23.43 -11.03 -33.37
C GLY A 124 -23.23 -11.26 -31.86
N PRO A 125 -22.07 -11.80 -31.49
CA PRO A 125 -21.70 -11.93 -30.09
C PRO A 125 -21.41 -10.60 -29.44
N LEU A 126 -21.50 -10.56 -28.12
CA LEU A 126 -21.13 -9.38 -27.33
C LEU A 126 -19.62 -9.14 -27.42
N ALA A 127 -19.20 -7.90 -27.61
CA ALA A 127 -17.80 -7.54 -27.79
C ALA A 127 -17.41 -6.29 -26.98
N GLY A 128 -16.10 -6.05 -26.86
CA GLY A 128 -15.51 -4.90 -26.16
C GLY A 128 -15.66 -4.99 -24.63
N LYS A 129 -15.69 -3.87 -23.94
CA LYS A 129 -15.71 -3.77 -22.47
C LYS A 129 -16.87 -4.54 -21.79
N ARG A 130 -17.84 -5.03 -22.52
CA ARG A 130 -19.00 -5.78 -21.99
C ARG A 130 -18.83 -7.31 -22.11
N SER A 131 -17.84 -7.78 -22.82
CA SER A 131 -17.46 -9.20 -22.92
C SER A 131 -16.37 -9.50 -21.92
N LEU A 132 -16.59 -10.49 -21.06
CA LEU A 132 -15.61 -10.99 -20.09
C LEU A 132 -14.66 -12.04 -20.72
N SER A 133 -14.97 -12.51 -21.95
CA SER A 133 -14.27 -13.60 -22.64
C SER A 133 -14.33 -14.95 -21.90
N ALA A 134 -13.52 -15.92 -22.36
CA ALA A 134 -13.32 -17.19 -21.65
C ALA A 134 -12.17 -17.13 -20.60
N ASP A 135 -11.44 -16.04 -20.56
CA ASP A 135 -10.45 -15.77 -19.52
C ASP A 135 -11.09 -14.92 -18.42
N LEU A 136 -11.40 -15.55 -17.29
CA LEU A 136 -11.93 -14.91 -16.09
C LEU A 136 -10.86 -14.76 -14.99
N SER A 137 -9.58 -14.92 -15.36
CA SER A 137 -8.48 -14.81 -14.39
C SER A 137 -8.26 -13.38 -13.90
N ASP A 138 -8.73 -12.39 -14.65
CA ASP A 138 -8.68 -10.96 -14.34
C ASP A 138 -10.05 -10.40 -13.88
N ASP A 139 -10.98 -11.32 -13.52
CA ASP A 139 -12.29 -10.99 -13.00
C ASP A 139 -12.47 -11.46 -11.54
N HIS A 140 -13.38 -10.82 -10.82
CA HIS A 140 -13.69 -11.22 -9.44
C HIS A 140 -14.20 -12.67 -9.40
N PRO A 141 -13.70 -13.52 -8.48
CA PRO A 141 -14.12 -14.91 -8.34
C PRO A 141 -15.64 -15.07 -8.23
N ILE A 142 -16.19 -16.03 -8.95
CA ILE A 142 -17.61 -16.39 -8.96
C ILE A 142 -17.81 -17.90 -8.85
N SER A 143 -19.03 -18.34 -8.53
CA SER A 143 -19.44 -19.74 -8.46
C SER A 143 -18.67 -20.57 -7.43
N PHE A 144 -18.18 -19.94 -6.36
CA PHE A 144 -17.56 -20.61 -5.22
C PHE A 144 -18.49 -20.55 -4.00
N LEU A 145 -18.34 -21.53 -3.10
CA LEU A 145 -19.11 -21.59 -1.86
C LEU A 145 -18.65 -20.46 -0.91
N TYR A 146 -19.56 -19.51 -0.63
CA TYR A 146 -19.32 -18.44 0.33
C TYR A 146 -20.12 -18.71 1.60
N ASN A 147 -19.43 -19.16 2.66
CA ASN A 147 -20.01 -19.55 3.92
C ASN A 147 -19.21 -19.01 5.11
N SER A 148 -19.74 -19.20 6.33
CA SER A 148 -19.08 -18.75 7.57
C SER A 148 -17.68 -19.36 7.77
N VAL A 149 -17.44 -20.58 7.26
CA VAL A 149 -16.12 -21.23 7.36
C VAL A 149 -15.08 -20.49 6.50
N LEU A 150 -15.44 -20.12 5.27
CA LEU A 150 -14.57 -19.32 4.40
C LEU A 150 -14.32 -17.94 5.02
N ALA A 151 -15.39 -17.29 5.53
CA ALA A 151 -15.29 -15.98 6.15
C ALA A 151 -14.35 -15.99 7.36
N GLN A 152 -14.46 -16.98 8.24
CA GLN A 152 -13.58 -17.14 9.40
C GLN A 152 -12.14 -17.45 9.01
N ARG A 153 -11.93 -18.34 8.04
CA ARG A 153 -10.58 -18.70 7.58
C ARG A 153 -9.86 -17.51 6.96
N LYS A 154 -10.54 -16.72 6.13
CA LYS A 154 -9.98 -15.51 5.51
C LYS A 154 -9.78 -14.38 6.53
N GLY A 155 -10.67 -14.26 7.52
CA GLY A 155 -10.62 -13.22 8.55
C GLY A 155 -11.01 -11.80 8.06
N GLU A 156 -10.93 -11.55 6.77
CA GLU A 156 -11.26 -10.26 6.15
C GLU A 156 -12.58 -10.29 5.36
N LEU A 157 -13.41 -11.31 5.58
CA LEU A 157 -14.71 -11.45 4.96
C LEU A 157 -15.83 -11.42 6.00
N ALA A 158 -16.95 -10.78 5.66
CA ALA A 158 -18.15 -10.79 6.48
C ALA A 158 -18.78 -12.20 6.48
N ASP A 159 -19.37 -12.60 7.60
CA ASP A 159 -20.21 -13.79 7.60
C ASP A 159 -21.42 -13.58 6.67
N PRO A 160 -21.74 -14.54 5.78
CA PRO A 160 -22.89 -14.41 4.87
C PRO A 160 -24.21 -14.10 5.57
N ALA A 161 -24.40 -14.54 6.81
CA ALA A 161 -25.59 -14.24 7.60
C ALA A 161 -25.72 -12.74 7.98
N MET A 162 -24.63 -11.99 7.88
CA MET A 162 -24.58 -10.55 8.19
C MET A 162 -24.71 -9.66 6.95
N LEU A 163 -24.83 -10.24 5.77
CA LEU A 163 -24.95 -9.49 4.53
C LEU A 163 -26.34 -8.85 4.39
N SER A 164 -26.37 -7.73 3.66
CA SER A 164 -27.65 -7.12 3.27
C SER A 164 -28.48 -8.11 2.46
N PRO A 165 -29.83 -8.16 2.67
CA PRO A 165 -30.71 -9.03 1.89
C PRO A 165 -30.63 -8.86 0.38
N ASN A 166 -30.15 -7.70 -0.09
CA ASN A 166 -29.93 -7.44 -1.53
C ASN A 166 -28.72 -8.19 -2.09
N ILE A 167 -27.78 -8.58 -1.23
CA ILE A 167 -26.56 -9.32 -1.62
C ILE A 167 -26.81 -10.79 -1.28
N ALA A 168 -27.38 -11.53 -2.21
CA ALA A 168 -27.79 -12.90 -1.99
C ALA A 168 -26.85 -13.91 -2.66
N MET A 169 -26.53 -14.97 -1.93
CA MET A 169 -25.96 -16.18 -2.52
C MET A 169 -27.06 -16.98 -3.24
N ASP A 170 -26.67 -17.84 -4.16
CA ASP A 170 -27.62 -18.75 -4.76
C ASP A 170 -28.12 -19.82 -3.75
N ARG A 171 -29.05 -20.68 -4.18
CA ARG A 171 -29.64 -21.72 -3.30
C ARG A 171 -28.63 -22.75 -2.79
N THR A 172 -27.47 -22.83 -3.38
CA THR A 172 -26.36 -23.71 -2.98
C THR A 172 -25.33 -22.98 -2.11
N GLY A 173 -25.55 -21.71 -1.78
CA GLY A 173 -24.63 -20.89 -1.01
C GLY A 173 -23.44 -20.36 -1.83
N GLN A 174 -23.54 -20.39 -3.15
CA GLN A 174 -22.46 -19.89 -4.01
C GLN A 174 -22.65 -18.41 -4.35
N LEU A 175 -21.55 -17.68 -4.36
CA LEU A 175 -21.48 -16.32 -4.88
C LEU A 175 -21.57 -16.37 -6.41
N GLN A 176 -22.50 -15.63 -7.00
CA GLN A 176 -22.81 -15.61 -8.42
C GLN A 176 -22.78 -14.19 -8.97
N CYS A 177 -22.80 -14.00 -10.29
CA CYS A 177 -22.97 -12.67 -10.90
C CYS A 177 -24.17 -11.93 -10.30
N THR A 178 -25.26 -12.65 -10.01
CA THR A 178 -26.49 -12.10 -9.40
C THR A 178 -26.33 -11.71 -7.92
N SER A 179 -25.23 -12.03 -7.27
CA SER A 179 -24.92 -11.52 -5.94
C SER A 179 -24.58 -10.03 -5.95
N CYS A 180 -24.05 -9.54 -7.09
CA CYS A 180 -23.68 -8.15 -7.29
C CYS A 180 -24.61 -7.43 -8.28
N HIS A 181 -25.22 -8.14 -9.23
CA HIS A 181 -26.03 -7.55 -10.31
C HIS A 181 -27.45 -8.09 -10.34
N ASP A 182 -28.44 -7.20 -10.45
CA ASP A 182 -29.82 -7.59 -10.79
C ASP A 182 -30.11 -7.27 -12.26
N PRO A 183 -30.17 -8.25 -13.17
CA PRO A 183 -30.35 -8.01 -14.60
C PRO A 183 -31.72 -7.41 -14.97
N HIS A 184 -32.66 -7.32 -14.02
CA HIS A 184 -33.99 -6.80 -14.21
C HIS A 184 -34.13 -5.32 -13.83
N GLU A 185 -33.24 -4.79 -13.01
CA GLU A 185 -33.31 -3.45 -12.47
C GLU A 185 -31.96 -2.71 -12.61
N ASP A 186 -31.97 -1.49 -13.10
CA ASP A 186 -30.78 -0.63 -13.25
C ASP A 186 -30.93 0.65 -12.40
N ARG A 187 -31.35 0.45 -11.12
CA ARG A 187 -31.47 1.56 -10.16
C ARG A 187 -30.11 2.14 -9.79
N ASN A 188 -29.12 1.27 -9.69
CA ASN A 188 -27.72 1.65 -9.52
C ASN A 188 -26.98 1.37 -10.84
N PRO A 189 -25.99 2.20 -11.21
CA PRO A 189 -25.24 2.02 -12.45
C PRO A 189 -24.73 0.58 -12.61
N ASN A 190 -24.76 0.06 -13.84
CA ASN A 190 -24.34 -1.30 -14.17
C ASN A 190 -25.16 -2.42 -13.51
N PHE A 191 -26.44 -2.19 -13.22
CA PHE A 191 -27.34 -3.16 -12.59
C PHE A 191 -26.92 -3.61 -11.19
N LEU A 192 -26.14 -2.80 -10.44
CA LEU A 192 -25.69 -3.18 -9.11
C LEU A 192 -26.85 -3.27 -8.12
N VAL A 193 -26.83 -4.31 -7.29
CA VAL A 193 -27.86 -4.55 -6.24
C VAL A 193 -27.81 -3.51 -5.12
N THR A 194 -26.68 -2.78 -5.01
CA THR A 194 -26.51 -1.63 -4.12
C THR A 194 -25.59 -0.60 -4.77
N ASP A 195 -25.69 0.67 -4.36
CA ASP A 195 -24.76 1.71 -4.80
C ASP A 195 -23.33 1.35 -4.41
N ASN A 196 -22.37 1.60 -5.30
CA ASN A 196 -20.96 1.36 -5.01
C ASN A 196 -20.18 2.64 -4.72
N LYS A 197 -20.84 3.76 -4.52
CA LYS A 197 -20.22 4.98 -4.00
C LYS A 197 -19.63 4.67 -2.62
N PHE A 198 -18.41 5.15 -2.32
CA PHE A 198 -17.66 4.79 -1.12
C PHE A 198 -17.40 3.27 -0.98
N SER A 199 -17.39 2.55 -2.10
CA SER A 199 -17.20 1.10 -2.15
C SER A 199 -18.19 0.29 -1.32
N GLN A 200 -19.42 0.75 -1.17
CA GLN A 200 -20.42 0.11 -0.32
C GLN A 200 -20.67 -1.37 -0.69
N LEU A 201 -20.69 -1.69 -1.98
CA LEU A 201 -20.80 -3.08 -2.43
C LEU A 201 -19.61 -3.92 -1.97
N CYS A 202 -18.39 -3.41 -2.13
CA CYS A 202 -17.16 -4.12 -1.76
C CYS A 202 -17.09 -4.38 -0.25
N VAL A 203 -17.27 -3.32 0.56
CA VAL A 203 -17.19 -3.41 2.03
C VAL A 203 -18.37 -4.14 2.67
N SER A 204 -19.41 -4.48 1.90
CA SER A 204 -20.45 -5.38 2.39
C SER A 204 -19.90 -6.78 2.68
N CYS A 205 -18.95 -7.25 1.87
CA CYS A 205 -18.29 -8.55 2.05
C CYS A 205 -16.88 -8.41 2.63
N HIS A 206 -16.08 -7.46 2.14
CA HIS A 206 -14.68 -7.27 2.55
C HIS A 206 -14.59 -6.43 3.82
N ARG A 207 -14.05 -7.03 4.89
CA ARG A 207 -13.85 -6.43 6.23
C ARG A 207 -12.36 -6.16 6.46
N ILE A 208 -11.79 -5.27 5.65
CA ILE A 208 -10.37 -4.91 5.77
C ILE A 208 -10.18 -4.06 7.03
N GLU A 209 -9.31 -4.52 7.92
CA GLU A 209 -8.99 -3.84 9.18
C GLU A 209 -8.55 -2.39 8.89
N ASP A 210 -9.04 -1.46 9.71
CA ASP A 210 -8.74 -0.02 9.64
C ASP A 210 -9.05 0.70 8.31
N TRP A 211 -9.64 0.02 7.29
CA TRP A 211 -10.00 0.67 6.03
C TRP A 211 -10.84 1.93 6.24
N SER A 212 -11.88 1.83 7.09
CA SER A 212 -12.84 2.93 7.30
C SER A 212 -12.21 4.20 7.87
N SER A 213 -11.06 4.11 8.54
CA SER A 213 -10.29 5.22 9.10
C SER A 213 -9.14 5.66 8.20
N SER A 214 -8.82 4.91 7.15
CA SER A 214 -7.73 5.22 6.24
C SER A 214 -7.98 6.51 5.45
N VAL A 215 -6.89 7.16 5.02
CA VAL A 215 -7.02 8.37 4.18
C VAL A 215 -7.62 8.06 2.81
N HIS A 216 -7.45 6.86 2.27
CA HIS A 216 -8.05 6.48 1.01
C HIS A 216 -9.58 6.28 1.11
N ALA A 217 -10.07 5.84 2.27
CA ALA A 217 -11.50 5.71 2.51
C ALA A 217 -12.18 7.04 2.87
N THR A 218 -11.43 8.03 3.38
CA THR A 218 -12.00 9.26 3.96
C THR A 218 -11.63 10.54 3.20
N SER A 219 -10.63 10.51 2.31
CA SER A 219 -10.13 11.70 1.63
C SER A 219 -11.13 12.29 0.64
N THR A 220 -11.39 13.58 0.79
CA THR A 220 -12.17 14.38 -0.15
C THR A 220 -11.34 14.99 -1.28
N ALA A 221 -10.06 14.59 -1.39
CA ALA A 221 -9.18 15.05 -2.47
C ALA A 221 -9.76 14.71 -3.84
N ARG A 222 -9.56 15.63 -4.79
CA ARG A 222 -10.07 15.57 -6.17
C ARG A 222 -8.92 15.62 -7.16
N TRP A 223 -9.17 15.15 -8.38
CA TRP A 223 -8.27 15.39 -9.49
C TRP A 223 -8.12 16.91 -9.72
N ASN A 224 -6.88 17.36 -9.88
CA ASN A 224 -6.54 18.78 -9.99
C ASN A 224 -6.62 19.33 -11.42
N GLY A 225 -7.04 18.52 -12.39
CA GLY A 225 -7.13 18.90 -13.80
C GLY A 225 -5.84 18.72 -14.60
N SER A 226 -4.78 18.21 -13.98
CA SER A 226 -3.49 17.96 -14.63
C SER A 226 -3.39 16.50 -15.07
N GLY A 227 -2.97 16.26 -16.32
CA GLY A 227 -2.89 14.91 -16.88
C GLY A 227 -4.25 14.22 -17.06
N PRO A 228 -4.28 12.92 -17.35
CA PRO A 228 -5.51 12.14 -17.43
C PRO A 228 -6.22 12.06 -16.08
N SER A 229 -7.56 12.17 -16.10
CA SER A 229 -8.35 11.97 -14.88
C SER A 229 -8.24 10.51 -14.43
N PRO A 230 -7.88 10.24 -13.17
CA PRO A 230 -7.88 8.87 -12.64
C PRO A 230 -9.29 8.25 -12.61
N TRP A 231 -10.33 9.07 -12.72
CA TRP A 231 -11.74 8.67 -12.67
C TRP A 231 -12.50 9.02 -13.95
N ALA A 232 -11.87 8.90 -15.10
CA ALA A 232 -12.46 9.29 -16.39
C ALA A 232 -13.79 8.57 -16.70
N ASP A 233 -13.91 7.31 -16.25
CA ASP A 233 -15.09 6.47 -16.50
C ASP A 233 -16.13 6.51 -15.35
N ASN A 234 -15.93 7.37 -14.31
CA ASN A 234 -16.79 7.46 -13.13
C ASN A 234 -17.41 8.83 -12.96
N ASP A 235 -18.64 8.86 -12.42
CA ASP A 235 -19.28 10.11 -12.00
C ASP A 235 -18.75 10.63 -10.65
N TRP A 236 -18.07 9.80 -9.90
CA TRP A 236 -17.51 10.13 -8.59
C TRP A 236 -16.23 10.95 -8.73
N LYS A 237 -16.06 11.94 -7.86
CA LYS A 237 -15.04 12.99 -8.04
C LYS A 237 -13.98 13.04 -6.95
N THR A 238 -14.11 12.23 -5.90
CA THR A 238 -13.15 12.21 -4.79
C THR A 238 -12.53 10.83 -4.59
N VAL A 239 -11.40 10.79 -3.90
CA VAL A 239 -10.71 9.53 -3.55
C VAL A 239 -11.64 8.62 -2.75
N ALA A 240 -12.30 9.16 -1.71
CA ALA A 240 -13.22 8.38 -0.87
C ALA A 240 -14.43 7.86 -1.65
N GLU A 241 -15.02 8.67 -2.55
CA GLU A 241 -16.17 8.24 -3.34
C GLU A 241 -15.85 7.03 -4.23
N ASN A 242 -14.63 6.97 -4.79
CA ASN A 242 -14.16 5.84 -5.59
C ASN A 242 -13.64 4.68 -4.74
N GLY A 243 -13.12 4.95 -3.54
CA GLY A 243 -12.69 3.96 -2.56
C GLY A 243 -11.79 2.87 -3.15
N CYS A 244 -12.22 1.60 -3.07
CA CYS A 244 -11.50 0.45 -3.60
C CYS A 244 -11.22 0.56 -5.10
N GLY A 245 -12.13 1.17 -5.86
CA GLY A 245 -12.02 1.37 -7.31
C GLY A 245 -10.88 2.29 -7.76
N ASN A 246 -10.21 2.98 -6.83
CA ASN A 246 -8.99 3.72 -7.14
C ASN A 246 -7.86 2.80 -7.60
N CYS A 247 -7.75 1.61 -6.98
CA CYS A 247 -6.65 0.66 -7.18
C CYS A 247 -7.12 -0.68 -7.75
N HIS A 248 -8.37 -1.09 -7.48
CA HIS A 248 -8.91 -2.38 -7.88
C HIS A 248 -9.91 -2.27 -9.01
N ARG A 249 -9.94 -3.28 -9.88
CA ARG A 249 -10.92 -3.43 -10.94
C ARG A 249 -11.51 -4.84 -10.89
N VAL A 250 -12.82 -4.94 -10.66
CA VAL A 250 -13.50 -6.22 -10.45
C VAL A 250 -13.74 -7.01 -11.74
N HIS A 251 -13.59 -6.37 -12.91
CA HIS A 251 -13.69 -6.97 -14.24
C HIS A 251 -12.59 -6.44 -15.13
N SER A 252 -11.95 -7.32 -15.87
CA SER A 252 -10.85 -7.00 -16.79
C SER A 252 -9.76 -6.18 -16.09
N ALA A 253 -9.28 -6.65 -14.96
CA ALA A 253 -8.19 -6.04 -14.21
C ALA A 253 -6.91 -6.02 -15.06
N GLY A 254 -6.12 -4.97 -14.95
CA GLY A 254 -4.83 -4.90 -15.65
C GLY A 254 -3.81 -5.91 -15.12
N ARG A 255 -4.02 -6.36 -13.87
CA ARG A 255 -3.27 -7.45 -13.25
C ARG A 255 -4.24 -8.40 -12.53
N PRO A 256 -4.21 -9.69 -12.87
CA PRO A 256 -5.06 -10.70 -12.23
C PRO A 256 -4.89 -10.76 -10.71
N GLN A 257 -3.67 -10.84 -10.22
CA GLN A 257 -3.40 -10.92 -8.79
C GLN A 257 -3.90 -9.66 -8.10
N TRP A 258 -4.73 -9.85 -7.08
CA TRP A 258 -5.44 -8.81 -6.31
C TRP A 258 -6.35 -7.91 -7.16
N LEU A 259 -6.60 -8.25 -8.43
CA LEU A 259 -7.44 -7.47 -9.36
C LEU A 259 -7.01 -6.00 -9.42
N LEU A 260 -5.72 -5.74 -9.56
CA LEU A 260 -5.21 -4.38 -9.67
C LEU A 260 -5.61 -3.75 -11.01
N ARG A 261 -5.92 -2.47 -10.96
CA ARG A 261 -6.37 -1.68 -12.12
C ARG A 261 -5.32 -1.63 -13.22
N PHE A 262 -4.05 -1.56 -12.87
CA PHE A 262 -2.91 -1.55 -13.78
C PHE A 262 -2.01 -2.77 -13.56
N GLY A 263 -1.31 -3.18 -14.62
CA GLY A 263 -0.38 -4.31 -14.58
C GLY A 263 0.81 -4.11 -13.66
N GLU A 264 1.32 -2.89 -13.61
CA GLU A 264 2.41 -2.46 -12.75
C GLU A 264 1.85 -1.96 -11.41
N GLU A 265 2.43 -2.39 -10.29
CA GLU A 265 1.94 -2.01 -8.97
C GLU A 265 2.06 -0.50 -8.73
N GLU A 266 3.22 0.07 -9.04
CA GLU A 266 3.54 1.47 -8.84
C GLU A 266 2.55 2.39 -9.56
N LYS A 267 2.10 1.98 -10.73
CA LYS A 267 1.13 2.74 -11.53
C LYS A 267 -0.21 2.91 -10.83
N ASN A 268 -0.62 1.92 -10.01
CA ASN A 268 -1.83 2.03 -9.20
C ASN A 268 -1.73 3.14 -8.13
N CYS A 269 -0.50 3.46 -7.71
CA CYS A 269 -0.22 4.54 -6.76
C CYS A 269 0.07 5.86 -7.49
N LEU A 270 0.96 5.82 -8.48
CA LEU A 270 1.47 7.01 -9.16
C LEU A 270 0.44 7.67 -10.11
N ASP A 271 -0.64 7.00 -10.47
CA ASP A 271 -1.76 7.61 -11.20
C ASP A 271 -2.34 8.82 -10.43
N CYS A 272 -2.28 8.79 -9.08
CA CYS A 272 -2.69 9.90 -8.22
C CYS A 272 -1.49 10.61 -7.56
N HIS A 273 -0.46 9.87 -7.11
CA HIS A 273 0.71 10.38 -6.38
C HIS A 273 1.81 10.98 -7.28
N SER A 274 1.49 11.29 -8.51
CA SER A 274 2.28 12.13 -9.44
C SER A 274 1.91 13.62 -9.39
N GLY A 275 1.20 14.05 -8.35
CA GLY A 275 0.70 15.42 -8.23
C GLY A 275 -0.65 15.64 -8.94
N ALA A 276 -1.23 14.64 -9.59
CA ALA A 276 -2.50 14.77 -10.31
C ALA A 276 -3.74 14.63 -9.38
N GLY A 277 -3.75 13.65 -8.50
CA GLY A 277 -4.85 13.40 -7.54
C GLY A 277 -4.44 13.64 -6.09
N SER A 278 -3.15 13.60 -5.79
CA SER A 278 -2.54 13.91 -4.50
C SER A 278 -1.77 15.23 -4.58
N ALA A 279 -1.75 15.98 -3.49
CA ALA A 279 -0.93 17.18 -3.38
C ALA A 279 0.59 16.90 -3.42
N LYS A 280 0.99 15.65 -3.17
CA LYS A 280 2.40 15.22 -3.17
C LYS A 280 2.73 14.57 -4.50
N ASP A 281 3.73 15.08 -5.19
CA ASP A 281 4.32 14.48 -6.38
C ASP A 281 5.50 13.58 -5.98
N VAL A 282 5.18 12.34 -5.62
CA VAL A 282 6.19 11.35 -5.24
C VAL A 282 6.88 10.77 -6.47
N ALA A 283 6.19 10.69 -7.61
CA ALA A 283 6.78 10.21 -8.87
C ALA A 283 8.02 11.02 -9.28
N ARG A 284 8.03 12.33 -8.99
CA ARG A 284 9.18 13.19 -9.24
C ARG A 284 10.38 12.85 -8.36
N GLU A 285 10.13 12.43 -7.12
CA GLU A 285 11.20 12.13 -6.16
C GLU A 285 12.00 10.90 -6.62
N PHE A 286 11.35 9.86 -7.12
CA PHE A 286 12.01 8.64 -7.62
C PHE A 286 12.91 8.87 -8.84
N LYS A 287 12.80 10.01 -9.54
CA LYS A 287 13.68 10.39 -10.67
C LYS A 287 14.96 11.08 -10.26
N LYS A 288 15.19 11.31 -8.96
CA LYS A 288 16.39 11.95 -8.46
C LYS A 288 17.58 11.00 -8.48
N PHE A 289 18.77 11.58 -8.32
CA PHE A 289 20.06 10.88 -8.41
C PHE A 289 20.17 9.68 -7.46
N SER A 290 19.71 9.83 -6.23
CA SER A 290 19.66 8.76 -5.24
C SER A 290 18.21 8.48 -4.89
N SER A 291 17.69 7.30 -5.19
CA SER A 291 16.30 6.90 -4.95
C SER A 291 16.20 5.39 -4.76
N HIS A 292 15.09 4.95 -4.15
CA HIS A 292 14.75 3.54 -4.18
C HIS A 292 14.37 3.11 -5.61
N PRO A 293 14.83 1.93 -6.08
CA PRO A 293 14.70 1.50 -7.48
C PRO A 293 13.31 0.86 -7.75
N ILE A 294 12.25 1.65 -7.72
CA ILE A 294 10.88 1.15 -7.95
C ILE A 294 10.57 0.80 -9.41
N GLU A 295 11.33 1.35 -10.36
CA GLU A 295 11.08 1.14 -11.80
C GLU A 295 11.70 -0.16 -12.35
N GLN A 296 12.44 -0.92 -11.54
CA GLN A 296 13.18 -2.11 -11.97
C GLN A 296 12.42 -3.43 -11.72
N THR A 297 11.14 -3.34 -11.34
CA THR A 297 10.38 -4.51 -10.89
C THR A 297 9.30 -4.90 -11.86
N GLU A 298 9.40 -6.09 -12.42
CA GLU A 298 8.28 -6.75 -13.13
C GLU A 298 7.32 -7.50 -12.17
N TRP A 299 7.64 -7.55 -10.86
CA TRP A 299 7.00 -8.46 -9.91
C TRP A 299 6.56 -7.75 -8.64
N VAL A 300 5.32 -8.00 -8.24
CA VAL A 300 4.83 -7.65 -6.89
C VAL A 300 5.47 -8.59 -5.88
N HIS A 301 5.91 -8.06 -4.75
CA HIS A 301 6.40 -8.86 -3.63
C HIS A 301 5.42 -9.97 -3.26
N LYS A 302 5.93 -11.19 -3.17
CA LYS A 302 5.17 -12.27 -2.55
C LYS A 302 5.21 -12.05 -1.04
N PRO A 303 4.09 -12.20 -0.30
CA PRO A 303 4.05 -11.96 1.15
C PRO A 303 5.03 -12.79 1.99
N LYS A 304 5.72 -13.76 1.38
CA LYS A 304 6.70 -14.65 2.03
C LYS A 304 8.03 -14.69 1.29
N GLU A 305 8.32 -13.65 0.52
CA GLU A 305 9.58 -13.56 -0.20
C GLU A 305 10.73 -13.32 0.77
N GLU A 306 11.81 -14.12 0.61
CA GLU A 306 13.03 -13.93 1.37
C GLU A 306 13.86 -12.81 0.68
N PRO A 307 14.02 -11.63 1.29
CA PRO A 307 14.72 -10.48 0.67
C PRO A 307 16.16 -10.78 0.26
N ARG A 308 16.76 -11.86 0.80
CA ARG A 308 18.13 -12.29 0.51
C ARG A 308 18.27 -13.11 -0.76
N LEU A 309 17.18 -13.68 -1.27
CA LEU A 309 17.20 -14.66 -2.37
C LEU A 309 16.69 -14.09 -3.69
N THR A 310 16.13 -12.89 -3.67
CA THR A 310 15.54 -12.24 -4.83
C THR A 310 16.39 -11.06 -5.31
N GLU A 311 16.22 -10.70 -6.57
CA GLU A 311 16.79 -9.46 -7.09
C GLU A 311 16.29 -8.27 -6.28
N ARG A 312 17.17 -7.30 -6.02
CA ARG A 312 16.83 -6.13 -5.20
C ARG A 312 15.78 -5.30 -5.92
N HIS A 313 14.60 -5.27 -5.37
CA HIS A 313 13.51 -4.43 -5.82
C HIS A 313 12.79 -3.82 -4.62
N VAL A 314 12.10 -2.72 -4.83
CA VAL A 314 11.29 -2.04 -3.82
C VAL A 314 9.99 -1.63 -4.50
N THR A 315 8.88 -1.96 -3.87
CA THR A 315 7.55 -1.50 -4.30
C THR A 315 6.96 -0.56 -3.26
N CYS A 316 5.90 0.16 -3.63
CA CYS A 316 5.23 1.07 -2.69
C CYS A 316 4.68 0.30 -1.48
N SER A 317 4.17 -0.92 -1.70
CA SER A 317 3.55 -1.74 -0.66
C SER A 317 4.53 -2.38 0.33
N ASP A 318 5.84 -2.35 0.05
CA ASP A 318 6.86 -2.79 1.01
C ASP A 318 6.95 -1.87 2.24
N CYS A 319 6.63 -0.59 2.04
CA CYS A 319 6.67 0.42 3.09
C CYS A 319 5.28 0.92 3.50
N HIS A 320 4.31 0.88 2.58
CA HIS A 320 2.98 1.46 2.79
C HIS A 320 1.89 0.39 2.70
N ASN A 321 1.00 0.34 3.68
CA ASN A 321 -0.23 -0.43 3.55
C ASN A 321 -1.36 0.50 3.06
N PRO A 322 -1.76 0.45 1.77
CA PRO A 322 -2.72 1.39 1.20
C PRO A 322 -4.12 1.31 1.85
N HIS A 323 -4.42 0.21 2.52
CA HIS A 323 -5.71 0.02 3.18
C HIS A 323 -5.80 0.69 4.55
N THR A 324 -4.64 0.96 5.21
CA THR A 324 -4.61 1.41 6.60
C THR A 324 -3.91 2.75 6.80
N VAL A 325 -3.22 3.29 5.78
CA VAL A 325 -2.48 4.56 5.86
C VAL A 325 -3.30 5.69 6.45
N GLN A 326 -2.69 6.50 7.33
CA GLN A 326 -3.33 7.61 8.04
C GLN A 326 -2.68 8.95 7.69
N GLY A 327 -3.43 10.03 7.84
CA GLY A 327 -2.97 11.39 7.48
C GLY A 327 -1.99 11.99 8.47
N ALA A 328 -2.13 11.67 9.75
CA ALA A 328 -1.25 12.14 10.82
C ALA A 328 -0.82 10.96 11.68
N SER A 329 0.33 11.08 12.34
CA SER A 329 0.77 10.09 13.32
C SER A 329 -0.17 10.14 14.53
N ASN A 330 -0.78 9.00 14.86
CA ASN A 330 -1.59 8.87 16.08
C ASN A 330 -0.77 8.39 17.29
N ASN A 331 0.50 8.00 17.08
CA ASN A 331 1.38 7.41 18.09
C ASN A 331 2.56 8.32 18.47
N GLY A 332 2.39 9.64 18.43
CA GLY A 332 3.52 10.55 18.64
C GLY A 332 4.57 10.42 17.53
N ASP A 333 5.81 10.82 17.81
CA ASP A 333 6.86 10.95 16.79
C ASP A 333 7.50 9.63 16.33
N SER A 334 6.96 8.46 16.72
CA SER A 334 7.64 7.17 16.50
C SER A 334 7.27 6.46 15.21
N LEU A 335 6.07 6.70 14.66
CA LEU A 335 5.57 6.08 13.44
C LEU A 335 4.75 7.09 12.62
N PRO A 336 5.26 7.54 11.48
CA PRO A 336 4.47 8.35 10.54
C PRO A 336 3.20 7.63 10.10
N GLY A 337 2.07 8.35 10.02
CA GLY A 337 0.78 7.77 9.63
C GLY A 337 0.79 7.10 8.26
N ALA A 338 1.66 7.56 7.36
CA ALA A 338 1.87 6.94 6.05
C ALA A 338 2.41 5.50 6.12
N LEU A 339 3.03 5.10 7.23
CA LEU A 339 3.57 3.75 7.46
C LEU A 339 2.67 2.89 8.35
N TYR A 340 1.53 3.43 8.78
CA TYR A 340 0.61 2.71 9.65
C TYR A 340 0.08 1.44 8.97
N GLY A 341 0.20 0.31 9.69
CA GLY A 341 -0.19 -1.01 9.19
C GLY A 341 0.81 -1.69 8.26
N ALA A 342 1.98 -1.08 8.02
CA ALA A 342 3.07 -1.74 7.32
C ALA A 342 3.65 -2.90 8.14
N GLN A 343 4.33 -3.81 7.45
CA GLN A 343 5.08 -4.91 8.05
C GLN A 343 6.56 -4.54 8.21
N GLY A 344 7.27 -5.26 9.07
CA GLY A 344 8.69 -4.99 9.27
C GLY A 344 9.39 -5.96 10.19
N ILE A 345 10.59 -5.56 10.66
CA ILE A 345 11.42 -6.34 11.59
C ILE A 345 11.74 -5.47 12.80
N ASN A 346 11.51 -5.98 14.00
CA ASN A 346 11.80 -5.25 15.23
C ASN A 346 13.31 -5.28 15.58
N ALA A 347 13.68 -4.54 16.62
CA ALA A 347 15.08 -4.42 17.06
C ALA A 347 15.73 -5.75 17.51
N SER A 348 14.95 -6.81 17.76
CA SER A 348 15.47 -8.14 18.04
C SER A 348 15.64 -9.01 16.79
N GLY A 349 15.28 -8.53 15.62
CA GLY A 349 15.34 -9.27 14.36
C GLY A 349 14.12 -10.16 14.10
N ALA A 350 13.06 -10.04 14.90
CA ALA A 350 11.83 -10.80 14.70
C ALA A 350 10.86 -10.05 13.76
N ASN A 351 10.15 -10.82 12.93
CA ASN A 351 9.11 -10.28 12.05
C ASN A 351 7.97 -9.66 12.86
N ASN A 352 7.55 -8.48 12.45
CA ASN A 352 6.42 -7.76 13.00
C ASN A 352 5.37 -7.56 11.90
N ALA A 353 4.22 -8.21 12.04
CA ALA A 353 3.13 -8.13 11.07
C ALA A 353 2.52 -6.72 10.97
N ARG A 354 2.70 -5.90 12.02
CA ARG A 354 2.28 -4.51 12.08
C ARG A 354 3.30 -3.73 12.89
N VAL A 355 3.98 -2.81 12.24
CA VAL A 355 5.05 -2.03 12.88
C VAL A 355 4.52 -1.03 13.90
N ASN A 356 5.33 -0.78 14.94
CA ASN A 356 5.09 0.25 15.95
C ASN A 356 6.04 1.44 15.81
N PHE A 357 7.15 1.25 15.09
CA PHE A 357 8.19 2.25 14.89
C PHE A 357 8.61 2.29 13.42
N GLU A 358 9.01 3.46 12.94
CA GLU A 358 9.47 3.65 11.56
C GLU A 358 10.64 2.73 11.20
N TYR A 359 11.63 2.60 12.09
CA TYR A 359 12.82 1.78 11.81
C TYR A 359 12.49 0.31 11.52
N GLU A 360 11.37 -0.20 12.05
CA GLU A 360 10.98 -1.59 11.82
C GLU A 360 10.67 -1.86 10.33
N VAL A 361 10.07 -0.87 9.64
CA VAL A 361 9.87 -0.94 8.17
C VAL A 361 11.23 -1.02 7.47
N CYS A 362 12.14 -0.12 7.80
CA CYS A 362 13.46 -0.06 7.18
C CYS A 362 14.29 -1.32 7.43
N PHE A 363 14.21 -1.88 8.63
CA PHE A 363 14.89 -3.13 9.01
C PHE A 363 14.36 -4.34 8.25
N GLY A 364 13.14 -4.29 7.70
CA GLY A 364 12.61 -5.33 6.81
C GLY A 364 13.60 -5.72 5.70
N CYS A 365 14.28 -4.74 5.13
CA CYS A 365 15.34 -4.95 4.14
C CYS A 365 16.73 -4.61 4.68
N HIS A 366 16.93 -3.43 5.27
CA HIS A 366 18.24 -2.94 5.70
C HIS A 366 18.77 -3.60 6.97
N GLY A 367 17.94 -4.30 7.74
CA GLY A 367 18.33 -5.06 8.92
C GLY A 367 18.76 -6.50 8.63
N VAL A 368 18.39 -7.06 7.48
CA VAL A 368 18.64 -8.47 7.14
C VAL A 368 19.61 -8.66 5.97
N THR A 369 19.74 -7.66 5.12
CA THR A 369 20.69 -7.71 3.98
C THR A 369 22.03 -7.09 4.32
N GLU A 370 23.11 -7.74 3.95
CA GLU A 370 24.44 -7.16 4.07
C GLU A 370 24.63 -6.06 3.01
N ARG A 371 25.24 -4.96 3.42
CA ARG A 371 25.60 -3.89 2.49
C ARG A 371 26.68 -4.37 1.54
N SER A 372 26.41 -4.33 0.26
CA SER A 372 27.38 -4.78 -0.76
C SER A 372 28.56 -3.83 -0.99
N ARG A 373 28.43 -2.54 -0.61
CA ARG A 373 29.48 -1.52 -0.72
C ARG A 373 29.22 -0.37 0.25
N ALA A 374 30.05 -0.24 1.27
CA ALA A 374 30.16 1.02 2.00
C ALA A 374 31.05 1.97 1.18
N ALA A 375 30.60 3.21 0.97
CA ALA A 375 31.44 4.26 0.37
C ALA A 375 32.66 4.58 1.24
N VAL A 376 32.60 4.21 2.52
CA VAL A 376 33.60 4.45 3.56
C VAL A 376 33.93 3.12 4.23
N ILE A 377 35.24 2.81 4.35
CA ILE A 377 35.70 1.64 5.09
C ILE A 377 35.98 2.05 6.53
N ARG A 378 35.26 1.44 7.47
CA ARG A 378 35.41 1.66 8.90
C ARG A 378 36.40 0.69 9.53
N LYS A 379 37.00 1.10 10.67
CA LYS A 379 37.81 0.22 11.50
C LYS A 379 37.03 -1.05 11.92
N ASP A 380 35.83 -0.83 12.40
CA ASP A 380 34.92 -1.89 12.83
C ASP A 380 33.70 -1.91 11.90
N PRO A 381 33.78 -2.60 10.75
CA PRO A 381 32.69 -2.57 9.79
C PRO A 381 31.47 -3.31 10.34
N ILE A 382 30.30 -2.67 10.21
CA ILE A 382 29.01 -3.26 10.55
C ILE A 382 28.23 -3.42 9.24
N THR A 383 27.66 -4.61 9.01
CA THR A 383 27.18 -5.00 7.69
C THR A 383 25.71 -4.63 7.43
N ASN A 384 24.91 -4.35 8.49
CA ASN A 384 23.51 -3.99 8.33
C ASN A 384 23.01 -3.06 9.45
N ALA A 385 21.88 -2.40 9.20
CA ALA A 385 21.32 -1.40 10.11
C ALA A 385 20.86 -1.98 11.46
N LEU A 386 20.33 -3.21 11.50
CA LEU A 386 19.95 -3.86 12.75
C LEU A 386 21.13 -3.98 13.73
N LEU A 387 22.31 -4.29 13.20
CA LEU A 387 23.53 -4.41 14.00
C LEU A 387 24.13 -3.04 14.36
N GLU A 388 23.99 -2.03 13.49
CA GLU A 388 24.47 -0.67 13.77
C GLU A 388 23.67 0.00 14.89
N PHE A 389 22.34 -0.15 14.89
CA PHE A 389 21.44 0.40 15.91
C PHE A 389 21.16 -0.56 17.06
N ASN A 390 21.94 -1.64 17.19
CA ASN A 390 21.74 -2.60 18.27
C ASN A 390 21.93 -1.93 19.64
N PRO A 391 20.97 -2.05 20.57
CA PRO A 391 21.08 -1.46 21.91
C PRO A 391 22.25 -2.02 22.74
N GLY A 392 22.85 -3.13 22.35
CA GLY A 392 24.07 -3.70 22.92
C GLY A 392 25.34 -2.91 22.58
N ASN A 393 25.37 -2.12 21.51
CA ASN A 393 26.51 -1.29 21.09
C ASN A 393 26.87 -0.26 22.16
N LEU A 394 28.12 0.17 22.22
CA LEU A 394 28.54 1.22 23.17
C LEU A 394 27.92 2.58 22.86
N SER A 395 27.71 2.89 21.57
CA SER A 395 26.99 4.09 21.17
C SER A 395 26.20 3.89 19.87
N TYR A 396 25.11 4.61 19.72
CA TYR A 396 24.25 4.67 18.52
C TYR A 396 23.37 5.92 18.57
N HIS A 397 22.95 6.44 17.42
CA HIS A 397 21.84 7.39 17.41
C HIS A 397 20.54 6.73 17.91
N PRO A 398 19.69 7.44 18.66
CA PRO A 398 18.54 6.86 19.37
C PRO A 398 17.37 6.51 18.44
N VAL A 399 17.61 5.62 17.48
CA VAL A 399 16.62 5.14 16.50
C VAL A 399 15.84 3.96 17.08
N ALA A 400 16.51 2.85 17.35
CA ALA A 400 15.86 1.61 17.83
C ALA A 400 15.64 1.60 19.34
N ALA A 401 16.43 2.38 20.09
CA ALA A 401 16.34 2.52 21.54
C ALA A 401 16.76 3.93 21.97
N PRO A 402 16.48 4.35 23.22
CA PRO A 402 17.02 5.60 23.78
C PRO A 402 18.54 5.63 23.71
N GLY A 403 19.10 6.81 23.44
CA GLY A 403 20.55 7.01 23.40
C GLY A 403 21.23 6.71 24.74
N LYS A 404 22.47 6.25 24.69
CA LYS A 404 23.25 5.90 25.88
C LYS A 404 23.97 7.07 26.51
N ASN A 405 24.25 8.12 25.75
CA ASN A 405 24.93 9.31 26.27
C ASN A 405 23.91 10.27 26.87
N PRO A 406 23.88 10.46 28.21
CA PRO A 406 22.94 11.37 28.87
C PRO A 406 23.36 12.85 28.73
N ASN A 407 24.58 13.10 28.24
CA ASN A 407 25.20 14.43 28.23
C ASN A 407 25.62 14.83 26.81
N VAL A 408 24.65 14.94 25.91
CA VAL A 408 24.88 15.51 24.56
C VAL A 408 24.66 17.01 24.64
N ARG A 409 25.73 17.77 24.80
CA ARG A 409 25.68 19.24 24.81
C ARG A 409 25.48 19.76 23.37
N GLY A 410 24.93 20.97 23.24
CA GLY A 410 24.81 21.65 21.95
C GLY A 410 23.87 20.98 20.96
N LEU A 411 22.80 20.35 21.43
CA LEU A 411 21.66 20.06 20.58
C LEU A 411 20.89 21.36 20.29
N GLU A 412 20.28 21.45 19.12
CA GLU A 412 19.31 22.51 18.85
C GLU A 412 18.12 22.38 19.81
N ALA A 413 17.45 23.50 20.07
CA ALA A 413 16.50 23.64 21.20
C ALA A 413 15.32 22.64 21.17
N GLU A 414 14.94 22.18 20.01
CA GLU A 414 13.87 21.21 19.81
C GLU A 414 14.26 19.76 20.14
N TYR A 415 15.55 19.48 20.35
CA TYR A 415 16.06 18.13 20.62
C TYR A 415 16.63 17.99 22.02
N THR A 416 16.42 16.83 22.59
CA THR A 416 16.97 16.46 23.91
C THR A 416 17.65 15.09 23.82
N THR A 417 18.38 14.71 24.87
CA THR A 417 19.01 13.37 24.96
C THR A 417 17.99 12.22 25.01
N SER A 418 16.72 12.52 25.27
CA SER A 418 15.61 11.57 25.25
C SER A 418 14.84 11.57 23.93
N SER A 419 15.15 12.48 23.00
CA SER A 419 14.50 12.52 21.68
C SER A 419 14.79 11.26 20.91
N ARG A 420 13.76 10.67 20.29
CA ARG A 420 13.92 9.58 19.35
C ARG A 420 14.19 10.15 17.96
N ILE A 421 15.12 9.55 17.24
CA ILE A 421 15.47 9.92 15.87
C ILE A 421 14.83 8.89 14.92
N LEU A 422 14.22 9.35 13.84
CA LEU A 422 13.70 8.50 12.78
C LEU A 422 14.75 8.30 11.69
N CYS A 423 14.71 7.18 10.99
CA CYS A 423 15.53 6.98 9.79
C CYS A 423 15.27 8.10 8.78
N SER A 424 14.01 8.53 8.64
CA SER A 424 13.60 9.62 7.76
C SER A 424 14.01 11.03 8.24
N ASP A 425 14.54 11.20 9.44
CA ASP A 425 15.16 12.46 9.86
C ASP A 425 16.46 12.75 9.11
N CYS A 426 17.13 11.69 8.65
CA CYS A 426 18.33 11.77 7.84
C CYS A 426 18.06 11.32 6.41
N HIS A 427 17.45 10.15 6.22
CA HIS A 427 17.13 9.56 4.92
C HIS A 427 15.75 9.98 4.44
N SER A 428 15.70 11.07 3.72
CA SER A 428 14.44 11.64 3.23
C SER A 428 14.67 12.39 1.92
N SER A 429 13.56 12.69 1.24
CA SER A 429 13.61 13.61 0.13
C SER A 429 14.12 14.98 0.56
N ASP A 430 14.98 15.60 -0.26
CA ASP A 430 15.41 16.99 -0.13
C ASP A 430 14.30 18.00 -0.51
N ASN A 431 13.10 17.50 -0.80
CA ASN A 431 11.88 18.27 -1.02
C ASN A 431 10.93 18.12 0.17
N SER A 432 10.74 19.20 0.93
CA SER A 432 9.89 19.20 2.12
C SER A 432 8.42 18.88 1.85
N ALA A 433 7.93 19.05 0.61
CA ALA A 433 6.56 18.73 0.22
C ALA A 433 6.32 17.22 0.06
N SER A 434 7.38 16.43 -0.18
CA SER A 434 7.31 14.97 -0.43
C SER A 434 8.29 14.22 0.45
N LYS A 435 8.18 14.39 1.77
CA LYS A 435 9.04 13.72 2.76
C LYS A 435 8.99 12.19 2.63
N GLY A 436 10.03 11.54 3.14
CA GLY A 436 10.24 10.10 3.08
C GLY A 436 11.40 9.73 2.15
N PRO A 437 11.94 8.52 2.25
CA PRO A 437 13.14 8.09 1.51
C PRO A 437 12.83 7.71 0.06
N HIS A 438 12.04 8.52 -0.65
CA HIS A 438 11.65 8.28 -2.04
C HIS A 438 12.77 8.62 -3.00
N GLY A 439 13.44 9.76 -2.79
CA GLY A 439 14.58 10.18 -3.59
C GLY A 439 15.12 11.54 -3.18
N SER A 440 16.43 11.73 -3.39
CA SER A 440 17.14 12.96 -3.06
C SER A 440 18.26 13.21 -4.06
N ARG A 441 18.72 14.45 -4.15
CA ARG A 441 19.99 14.81 -4.83
C ARG A 441 21.21 14.40 -4.03
N TYR A 442 21.05 14.10 -2.75
CA TYR A 442 22.14 13.72 -1.85
C TYR A 442 22.10 12.22 -1.59
N ASP A 443 23.23 11.55 -1.90
CA ASP A 443 23.39 10.11 -1.67
C ASP A 443 23.85 9.84 -0.24
N PRO A 444 23.34 8.77 0.40
CA PRO A 444 22.29 7.81 0.03
C PRO A 444 20.87 8.27 0.48
N ILE A 445 20.15 8.96 -0.35
CA ILE A 445 18.80 9.52 -0.09
C ILE A 445 18.80 10.38 1.17
N LEU A 446 19.71 11.34 1.28
CA LEU A 446 19.79 12.22 2.46
C LEU A 446 18.93 13.47 2.26
N GLU A 447 18.25 13.92 3.33
CA GLU A 447 17.46 15.16 3.31
C GLU A 447 18.33 16.39 3.02
N ARG A 448 19.56 16.37 3.52
CA ARG A 448 20.53 17.48 3.42
C ARG A 448 21.92 16.96 3.10
N ARG A 449 22.81 17.87 2.70
CA ARG A 449 24.19 17.52 2.41
C ARG A 449 24.92 17.03 3.66
N TYR A 450 25.65 15.92 3.50
CA TYR A 450 26.61 15.37 4.44
C TYR A 450 27.94 15.10 3.72
N GLU A 451 28.93 15.96 3.93
CA GLU A 451 30.25 15.81 3.35
C GLU A 451 31.02 14.71 4.08
N GLN A 452 31.38 13.67 3.37
CA GLN A 452 32.13 12.53 3.91
C GLN A 452 33.59 12.54 3.50
N GLN A 453 33.94 13.28 2.43
CA GLN A 453 35.31 13.33 1.93
C GLN A 453 36.19 14.04 2.95
N ASP A 454 37.31 13.37 3.30
CA ASP A 454 38.36 13.98 4.11
C ASP A 454 39.03 15.16 3.39
N ARG A 455 39.60 16.11 4.13
CA ARG A 455 40.16 17.35 3.63
C ARG A 455 39.18 18.28 2.90
N SER A 456 37.93 18.21 3.29
CA SER A 456 36.92 19.12 2.80
C SER A 456 36.76 20.32 3.74
N PRO A 457 36.66 21.54 3.19
CA PRO A 457 36.46 22.74 4.01
C PRO A 457 35.14 22.67 4.78
N GLU A 458 35.21 23.00 6.07
CA GLU A 458 34.01 23.12 6.91
C GLU A 458 33.10 24.25 6.40
N SER A 459 31.80 23.99 6.35
CA SER A 459 30.76 25.00 6.14
C SER A 459 29.40 24.52 6.68
N GLN A 460 28.51 25.48 6.95
CA GLN A 460 27.11 25.19 7.30
C GLN A 460 26.43 24.29 6.26
N GLN A 461 26.81 24.43 5.00
CA GLN A 461 26.21 23.63 3.90
C GLN A 461 26.81 22.23 3.81
N ALA A 462 28.13 22.08 4.02
CA ALA A 462 28.82 20.79 3.93
C ALA A 462 28.25 19.76 4.93
N TYR A 463 27.92 20.23 6.13
CA TYR A 463 27.41 19.39 7.22
C TYR A 463 25.99 19.77 7.63
N SER A 464 25.19 20.27 6.68
CA SER A 464 23.81 20.70 6.97
C SER A 464 22.91 19.60 7.51
N LEU A 465 23.23 18.33 7.24
CA LEU A 465 22.54 17.18 7.84
C LEU A 465 22.81 17.10 9.35
N CYS A 466 24.08 17.15 9.76
CA CYS A 466 24.46 17.08 11.18
C CYS A 466 23.96 18.32 11.94
N TYR A 467 24.12 19.50 11.35
CA TYR A 467 23.69 20.77 11.92
C TYR A 467 22.18 20.99 11.94
N LYS A 468 21.40 20.02 11.47
CA LYS A 468 19.95 19.99 11.70
C LYS A 468 19.62 19.82 13.19
N CYS A 469 20.44 19.03 13.89
CA CYS A 469 20.22 18.66 15.30
C CYS A 469 21.35 19.12 16.23
N HIS A 470 22.59 19.22 15.71
CA HIS A 470 23.77 19.64 16.46
C HIS A 470 24.09 21.12 16.21
N ASN A 471 24.08 21.94 17.26
CA ASN A 471 24.39 23.36 17.14
C ASN A 471 25.84 23.57 16.68
N ARG A 472 26.00 24.07 15.46
CA ARG A 472 27.31 24.28 14.83
C ARG A 472 28.26 25.13 15.69
N THR A 473 27.71 26.21 16.31
CA THR A 473 28.53 27.13 17.11
C THR A 473 29.06 26.45 18.37
N SER A 474 28.23 25.65 19.05
CA SER A 474 28.62 24.88 20.23
C SER A 474 29.69 23.84 19.89
N VAL A 475 29.49 23.06 18.82
CA VAL A 475 30.46 22.06 18.35
C VAL A 475 31.81 22.71 18.04
N LEU A 476 31.83 23.81 17.28
CA LEU A 476 33.06 24.45 16.83
C LEU A 476 33.73 25.38 17.87
N LYS A 477 33.07 25.63 19.01
CA LYS A 477 33.69 26.32 20.19
C LYS A 477 34.36 25.36 21.16
N ASP A 478 34.42 24.07 20.81
CA ASP A 478 35.04 23.04 21.66
C ASP A 478 34.38 22.87 23.04
N GLU A 479 33.07 23.21 23.15
CA GLU A 479 32.30 23.14 24.41
C GLU A 479 32.17 21.70 24.93
N TYR A 480 32.52 20.72 24.13
CA TYR A 480 32.52 19.29 24.47
C TYR A 480 33.85 18.77 25.01
N GLY A 481 34.84 19.66 25.23
CA GLY A 481 36.18 19.27 25.65
C GLY A 481 37.09 18.77 24.53
N PHE A 482 36.55 18.17 23.47
CA PHE A 482 37.31 17.76 22.30
C PHE A 482 37.52 18.95 21.36
N PRO A 483 38.75 19.17 20.81
CA PRO A 483 39.08 20.34 19.99
C PRO A 483 38.56 20.20 18.54
N HIS A 484 37.21 20.19 18.34
CA HIS A 484 36.59 20.09 17.01
C HIS A 484 37.02 21.21 16.06
N GLN A 485 37.20 22.44 16.57
CA GLN A 485 37.70 23.54 15.73
C GLN A 485 39.03 23.21 15.07
N THR A 486 39.97 22.62 15.80
CA THR A 486 41.28 22.25 15.28
C THR A 486 41.17 21.16 14.21
N HIS A 487 40.34 20.14 14.45
CA HIS A 487 40.21 19.02 13.51
C HIS A 487 39.33 19.39 12.31
N VAL A 488 38.15 19.92 12.53
CA VAL A 488 37.17 20.12 11.47
C VAL A 488 37.46 21.39 10.66
N VAL A 489 37.85 22.49 11.33
CA VAL A 489 38.07 23.76 10.62
C VAL A 489 39.53 23.90 10.13
N LYS A 490 40.53 23.70 11.01
CA LYS A 490 41.92 23.92 10.63
C LYS A 490 42.51 22.76 9.83
N SER A 491 42.24 21.52 10.23
CA SER A 491 42.73 20.32 9.54
C SER A 491 41.79 19.82 8.44
N GLN A 492 40.58 20.40 8.32
CA GLN A 492 39.57 20.03 7.34
C GLN A 492 39.18 18.53 7.40
N THR A 493 39.26 17.95 8.60
CA THR A 493 38.84 16.56 8.85
C THR A 493 37.33 16.49 8.87
N SER A 494 36.73 15.71 7.97
CA SER A 494 35.25 15.57 7.95
C SER A 494 34.75 14.84 9.19
N CYS A 495 33.50 15.12 9.59
CA CYS A 495 32.86 14.44 10.73
C CYS A 495 32.89 12.92 10.54
N ALA A 496 32.74 12.45 9.29
CA ALA A 496 32.75 11.03 8.93
C ALA A 496 34.08 10.32 9.21
N VAL A 497 35.20 11.06 9.31
CA VAL A 497 36.51 10.44 9.58
C VAL A 497 36.56 9.77 10.94
N CYS A 498 35.90 10.39 11.95
CA CYS A 498 35.85 9.87 13.31
C CYS A 498 34.52 9.21 13.66
N HIS A 499 33.38 9.80 13.21
CA HIS A 499 32.06 9.37 13.60
C HIS A 499 31.38 8.50 12.56
N ASP A 500 30.76 7.41 13.03
CA ASP A 500 29.77 6.65 12.28
C ASP A 500 28.38 7.10 12.71
N ALA A 501 27.61 7.68 11.79
CA ALA A 501 26.32 8.27 12.10
C ALA A 501 25.26 7.27 12.57
N HIS A 502 25.45 5.97 12.37
CA HIS A 502 24.51 4.95 12.82
C HIS A 502 24.87 4.44 14.22
N GLY A 503 26.10 3.98 14.42
CA GLY A 503 26.50 3.47 15.72
C GLY A 503 27.91 2.89 15.76
N SER A 504 28.40 2.63 16.97
CA SER A 504 29.69 2.01 17.21
C SER A 504 29.57 0.92 18.27
N ARG A 505 30.12 -0.26 17.96
CA ARG A 505 30.15 -1.38 18.91
C ARG A 505 31.14 -1.17 20.03
N ASN A 506 32.30 -0.61 19.68
CA ASN A 506 33.49 -0.66 20.52
C ASN A 506 33.85 0.66 21.18
N PHE A 507 33.22 1.76 20.73
CA PHE A 507 33.54 3.10 21.24
C PHE A 507 32.28 3.90 21.57
N THR A 508 32.40 4.79 22.53
CA THR A 508 31.38 5.82 22.86
C THR A 508 31.38 6.91 21.79
N HIS A 509 30.45 7.86 21.86
CA HIS A 509 30.37 9.05 21.01
C HIS A 509 30.32 8.75 19.51
N LEU A 510 29.80 7.59 19.10
CA LEU A 510 29.75 7.16 17.69
C LEU A 510 31.14 7.08 17.03
N ILE A 511 32.19 6.91 17.78
CA ILE A 511 33.54 6.79 17.21
C ILE A 511 33.68 5.45 16.51
N ASN A 512 33.98 5.51 15.22
CA ASN A 512 34.32 4.37 14.38
C ASN A 512 35.15 4.89 13.20
N PHE A 513 36.46 4.90 13.35
CA PHE A 513 37.38 5.60 12.46
C PHE A 513 37.28 5.12 11.00
N MET A 514 37.33 6.09 10.07
CA MET A 514 37.41 5.84 8.65
C MET A 514 38.86 5.45 8.30
N VAL A 515 39.10 4.18 8.02
CA VAL A 515 40.42 3.70 7.62
C VAL A 515 40.70 3.92 6.13
N ALA A 516 39.67 3.92 5.29
CA ALA A 516 39.75 4.33 3.91
C ALA A 516 38.47 5.06 3.48
N GLY A 517 38.63 6.10 2.67
CA GLY A 517 37.55 6.89 2.10
C GLY A 517 37.15 6.42 0.71
N THR A 518 36.21 7.18 0.08
CA THR A 518 35.84 7.01 -1.33
C THR A 518 37.07 7.03 -2.24
N GLY A 519 37.27 5.94 -2.99
CA GLY A 519 38.46 5.79 -3.83
C GLY A 519 39.59 4.97 -3.20
N GLY A 520 39.42 4.43 -1.97
CA GLY A 520 40.35 3.50 -1.34
C GLY A 520 41.60 4.14 -0.71
N ASN A 521 41.66 5.47 -0.65
CA ASN A 521 42.78 6.17 0.00
C ASN A 521 42.73 5.99 1.51
N SER A 522 43.88 5.64 2.12
CA SER A 522 44.00 5.55 3.57
C SER A 522 43.80 6.93 4.21
N VAL A 523 42.96 6.99 5.25
CA VAL A 523 42.57 8.22 5.97
C VAL A 523 43.14 8.20 7.38
N VAL A 524 42.74 7.21 8.18
CA VAL A 524 43.22 6.99 9.55
C VAL A 524 43.98 5.66 9.60
N THR A 525 45.17 5.67 10.19
CA THR A 525 45.98 4.48 10.39
C THR A 525 46.34 4.31 11.86
N PRO A 526 46.82 3.13 12.28
CA PRO A 526 47.33 2.93 13.63
C PRO A 526 48.43 3.93 13.98
N SER A 527 48.51 4.33 15.24
CA SER A 527 49.63 5.12 15.78
C SER A 527 50.96 4.39 15.69
N SER A 528 52.06 5.07 15.99
CA SER A 528 53.41 4.48 16.05
C SER A 528 53.51 3.30 17.03
N SER A 529 52.62 3.20 18.03
CA SER A 529 52.53 2.01 18.90
C SER A 529 51.70 0.86 18.31
N GLY A 530 51.18 0.98 17.09
CA GLY A 530 50.32 -0.02 16.46
C GLY A 530 48.88 -0.01 16.91
N ARG A 531 48.47 0.94 17.76
CA ARG A 531 47.08 1.07 18.28
C ARG A 531 46.25 1.95 17.35
N LEU A 532 44.98 1.57 17.18
CA LEU A 532 43.94 2.40 16.55
C LEU A 532 42.73 2.37 17.47
N GLU A 533 42.66 3.31 18.42
CA GLU A 533 41.68 3.30 19.52
C GLU A 533 41.30 4.71 19.94
N PHE A 534 40.11 4.79 20.54
CA PHE A 534 39.63 5.90 21.32
C PHE A 534 39.27 5.41 22.72
N LEU A 535 39.80 6.09 23.75
CA LEU A 535 39.45 5.84 25.15
C LEU A 535 38.68 7.03 25.69
N ASP A 536 37.44 6.78 26.12
CA ASP A 536 36.62 7.73 26.83
C ASP A 536 37.02 7.73 28.32
N LEU A 537 37.51 8.85 28.80
CA LEU A 537 37.93 9.03 30.20
C LEU A 537 36.82 9.67 31.05
N GLY A 538 35.64 9.92 30.47
CA GLY A 538 34.53 10.62 31.14
C GLY A 538 34.79 12.14 31.23
N ASP A 539 33.79 12.87 31.74
CA ASP A 539 33.84 14.34 31.98
C ASP A 539 34.38 15.17 30.82
N SER A 540 34.04 14.77 29.57
CA SER A 540 34.50 15.40 28.32
C SER A 540 36.02 15.26 28.08
N ALA A 541 36.66 14.25 28.67
CA ALA A 541 38.06 13.90 28.44
C ALA A 541 38.21 12.60 27.67
N GLY A 542 39.31 12.47 26.92
CA GLY A 542 39.58 11.24 26.17
C GLY A 542 41.01 11.17 25.62
N GLU A 543 41.35 9.98 25.13
CA GLU A 543 42.64 9.71 24.48
C GLU A 543 42.43 9.07 23.10
N CYS A 544 43.19 9.55 22.13
CA CYS A 544 43.21 8.95 20.80
C CYS A 544 44.59 8.31 20.52
N TYR A 545 44.55 7.10 19.97
CA TYR A 545 45.71 6.38 19.45
C TYR A 545 45.49 6.14 17.95
N LEU A 546 46.08 6.98 17.11
CA LEU A 546 45.94 6.92 15.65
C LEU A 546 46.98 7.82 14.96
N THR A 547 47.20 7.60 13.68
CA THR A 547 47.90 8.57 12.81
C THR A 547 46.92 9.09 11.77
N CYS A 548 46.77 10.42 11.68
CA CYS A 548 45.90 11.08 10.72
C CYS A 548 46.58 12.35 10.22
N HIS A 549 46.54 12.63 8.91
CA HIS A 549 47.18 13.78 8.27
C HIS A 549 48.68 13.93 8.60
N GLY A 550 49.39 12.82 8.83
CA GLY A 550 50.82 12.82 9.20
C GLY A 550 51.09 13.14 10.67
N SER A 551 50.04 13.36 11.49
CA SER A 551 50.16 13.58 12.93
C SER A 551 49.92 12.26 13.67
N ASP A 552 50.93 11.84 14.47
CA ASP A 552 50.83 10.65 15.32
C ASP A 552 50.27 11.02 16.69
N HIS A 553 49.18 10.33 17.06
CA HIS A 553 48.56 10.41 18.38
C HIS A 553 48.85 9.09 19.14
N ASN A 554 49.70 9.15 20.21
CA ASN A 554 50.21 7.92 20.85
C ASN A 554 50.42 8.03 22.37
N PRO A 555 49.48 8.34 23.24
CA PRO A 555 48.16 8.93 22.95
C PRO A 555 48.25 10.45 22.74
N LYS A 556 47.16 10.99 22.18
CA LYS A 556 46.83 12.41 22.31
C LYS A 556 45.64 12.56 23.20
N GLN A 557 45.83 13.23 24.34
CA GLN A 557 44.78 13.50 25.32
C GLN A 557 44.06 14.81 25.03
N TYR A 558 42.79 14.86 25.41
CA TYR A 558 41.98 16.10 25.51
C TYR A 558 41.07 16.07 26.76
N PRO A 559 40.84 17.21 27.39
CA PRO A 559 41.66 18.40 27.22
C PRO A 559 43.13 18.05 27.48
N PRO A 560 44.10 18.83 26.93
CA PRO A 560 45.49 18.55 27.18
C PRO A 560 45.76 18.57 28.70
N PRO A 561 46.64 17.73 29.24
CA PRO A 561 46.97 17.73 30.65
C PRO A 561 47.46 19.14 31.05
N PRO A 562 47.14 19.59 32.29
CA PRO A 562 47.50 20.95 32.78
C PRO A 562 48.98 21.21 32.76
#